data_03b8302b11cc5b0c7ce249e11d628a57
#
_entry.id   03b8302b11cc5b0c7ce249e11d628a57
#
_cell.length_a   1.000
_cell.length_b   1.000
_cell.length_c   1.000
_cell.angle_alpha   90.00
_cell.angle_beta   90.00
_cell.angle_gamma   90.00
#
_symmetry.space_group_name_H-M   'P 1'
#
loop_
_entity.id
_entity.type
_entity.pdbx_description
1 polymer ?
#
loop_
_entity_poly.entity_id
_entity_poly.type
_entity_poly.pdbx_seq_one_letter_code
_entity_poly.pdbx_strand_id
1 'polypeptide(L)'
;MSAATQVYYSSFDAVFFKLPAALRARVEAKIDEIGLRLKSYPHHRLKGSYRFRARVGEHRIIYTFDVEQNRIHLLAIGHRREIYQL
;
A
#
# COMPACT_ATOMS: atom_id res chain seq x y z
N MET A 1 21.20 -0.14 2.36
CA MET A 1 20.01 -1.01 2.39
C MET A 1 19.20 -0.82 1.13
N SER A 2 18.75 -1.90 0.55
CA SER A 2 17.92 -1.83 -0.66
C SER A 2 16.45 -1.63 -0.30
N ALA A 3 15.71 -0.94 -1.17
CA ALA A 3 14.28 -0.82 -1.03
C ALA A 3 13.61 -2.19 -1.20
N ALA A 4 12.46 -2.37 -0.56
CA ALA A 4 11.69 -3.60 -0.68
C ALA A 4 11.20 -3.80 -2.12
N THR A 5 11.16 -5.05 -2.56
CA THR A 5 10.55 -5.40 -3.83
C THR A 5 9.05 -5.16 -3.73
N GLN A 6 8.49 -4.45 -4.69
CA GLN A 6 7.07 -4.10 -4.72
C GLN A 6 6.33 -5.11 -5.60
N VAL A 7 5.37 -5.81 -5.00
CA VAL A 7 4.54 -6.80 -5.70
C VAL A 7 3.12 -6.24 -5.79
N TYR A 8 2.65 -6.01 -7.01
CA TYR A 8 1.35 -5.38 -7.26
C TYR A 8 0.31 -6.44 -7.65
N TYR A 9 -0.77 -6.49 -6.88
CA TYR A 9 -1.87 -7.40 -7.16
C TYR A 9 -2.85 -6.76 -8.14
N SER A 10 -3.56 -7.60 -8.91
CA SER A 10 -4.50 -7.11 -9.91
C SER A 10 -5.59 -6.21 -9.33
N SER A 11 -6.04 -6.49 -8.11
CA SER A 11 -7.04 -5.66 -7.44
C SER A 11 -6.51 -4.26 -7.11
N PHE A 12 -5.20 -4.12 -6.87
CA PHE A 12 -4.58 -2.81 -6.71
C PHE A 12 -4.50 -2.10 -8.05
N ASP A 13 -3.96 -2.77 -9.07
CA ASP A 13 -3.75 -2.18 -10.40
C ASP A 13 -5.06 -1.71 -11.03
N ALA A 14 -6.13 -2.48 -10.86
CA ALA A 14 -7.42 -2.17 -11.47
C ALA A 14 -7.93 -0.78 -11.07
N VAL A 15 -7.62 -0.32 -9.86
CA VAL A 15 -8.02 0.99 -9.38
C VAL A 15 -6.92 2.02 -9.62
N PHE A 16 -5.67 1.64 -9.36
CA PHE A 16 -4.54 2.56 -9.39
C PHE A 16 -4.41 3.30 -10.73
N PHE A 17 -4.51 2.56 -11.83
CA PHE A 17 -4.31 3.14 -13.16
C PHE A 17 -5.46 4.07 -13.59
N LYS A 18 -6.57 4.06 -12.86
CA LYS A 18 -7.69 4.98 -13.11
C LYS A 18 -7.58 6.27 -12.30
N LEU A 19 -6.63 6.34 -11.36
CA LEU A 19 -6.47 7.53 -10.54
C LEU A 19 -5.82 8.66 -11.33
N PRO A 20 -6.12 9.93 -10.98
CA PRO A 20 -5.43 11.07 -11.57
C PRO A 20 -3.91 10.97 -11.38
N ALA A 21 -3.14 11.47 -12.34
CA ALA A 21 -1.68 11.36 -12.32
C ALA A 21 -1.05 11.89 -11.03
N ALA A 22 -1.54 13.04 -10.53
CA ALA A 22 -1.00 13.62 -9.30
C ALA A 22 -1.22 12.71 -8.09
N LEU A 23 -2.37 12.05 -8.02
CA LEU A 23 -2.68 11.12 -6.94
C LEU A 23 -1.84 9.85 -7.07
N ARG A 24 -1.67 9.34 -8.30
CA ARG A 24 -0.79 8.18 -8.52
C ARG A 24 0.63 8.45 -8.05
N ALA A 25 1.15 9.65 -8.33
CA ALA A 25 2.50 10.03 -7.89
C ALA A 25 2.60 10.03 -6.35
N ARG A 26 1.57 10.52 -5.66
CA ARG A 26 1.54 10.52 -4.20
C ARG A 26 1.46 9.10 -3.63
N VAL A 27 0.69 8.24 -4.28
CA VAL A 27 0.57 6.83 -3.88
C VAL A 27 1.92 6.13 -4.05
N GLU A 28 2.57 6.32 -5.19
CA GLU A 28 3.89 5.74 -5.45
C GLU A 28 4.92 6.21 -4.42
N ALA A 29 4.92 7.51 -4.09
CA ALA A 29 5.83 8.06 -3.10
C ALA A 29 5.61 7.43 -1.72
N LYS A 30 4.35 7.19 -1.34
CA LYS A 30 4.03 6.53 -0.07
C LYS A 30 4.52 5.09 -0.06
N ILE A 31 4.30 4.36 -1.15
CA ILE A 31 4.77 2.97 -1.26
C ILE A 31 6.29 2.91 -1.19
N ASP A 32 6.98 3.81 -1.88
CA ASP A 32 8.45 3.88 -1.85
C ASP A 32 8.95 4.18 -0.43
N GLU A 33 8.30 5.10 0.28
CA GLU A 33 8.65 5.42 1.66
C GLU A 33 8.54 4.19 2.56
N ILE A 34 7.43 3.46 2.46
CA ILE A 34 7.21 2.25 3.26
C ILE A 34 8.27 1.20 2.91
N GLY A 35 8.55 1.02 1.63
CA GLY A 35 9.52 0.03 1.16
C GLY A 35 10.95 0.32 1.58
N LEU A 36 11.32 1.59 1.68
CA LEU A 36 12.66 1.99 2.14
C LEU A 36 12.85 1.76 3.63
N ARG A 37 11.76 1.73 4.39
CA ARG A 37 11.79 1.63 5.85
C ARG A 37 10.95 0.47 6.36
N LEU A 38 10.89 -0.62 5.62
CA LEU A 38 9.95 -1.70 5.87
C LEU A 38 9.98 -2.19 7.32
N LYS A 39 11.17 -2.36 7.90
CA LYS A 39 11.32 -2.85 9.27
C LYS A 39 10.94 -1.82 10.33
N SER A 40 11.17 -0.54 10.06
CA SER A 40 11.00 0.54 11.04
C SER A 40 9.77 1.42 10.80
N TYR A 41 9.10 1.24 9.67
CA TYR A 41 7.92 2.05 9.35
C TYR A 41 6.80 1.76 10.35
N PRO A 42 6.07 2.79 10.82
CA PRO A 42 4.95 2.57 11.76
C PRO A 42 3.72 2.03 11.03
N HIS A 43 3.70 0.73 10.81
CA HIS A 43 2.61 0.07 10.09
C HIS A 43 1.31 0.05 10.91
N HIS A 44 0.19 0.34 10.27
CA HIS A 44 -1.13 0.32 10.91
C HIS A 44 -1.89 -0.92 10.46
N ARG A 45 -1.99 -1.90 11.37
CA ARG A 45 -2.70 -3.14 11.10
C ARG A 45 -4.21 -2.92 11.08
N LEU A 46 -4.90 -3.55 10.14
CA LEU A 46 -6.36 -3.60 10.14
C LEU A 46 -6.81 -4.57 11.23
N LYS A 47 -7.80 -4.12 12.02
CA LYS A 47 -8.30 -4.91 13.14
C LYS A 47 -8.78 -6.29 12.66
N GLY A 48 -8.34 -7.33 13.38
CA GLY A 48 -8.73 -8.70 13.07
C GLY A 48 -8.10 -9.29 11.80
N SER A 49 -7.04 -8.66 11.28
CA SER A 49 -6.44 -9.06 10.01
C SER A 49 -4.92 -8.99 10.10
N TYR A 50 -4.25 -9.68 9.20
CA TYR A 50 -2.81 -9.55 9.00
C TYR A 50 -2.46 -8.47 7.97
N ARG A 51 -3.47 -7.76 7.45
CA ARG A 51 -3.29 -6.70 6.47
C ARG A 51 -3.09 -5.36 7.14
N PHE A 52 -2.47 -4.44 6.43
CA PHE A 52 -2.13 -3.11 6.91
C PHE A 52 -2.71 -2.06 5.97
N ARG A 53 -2.87 -0.85 6.49
CA ARG A 53 -3.36 0.27 5.69
C ARG A 53 -2.35 1.41 5.69
N ALA A 54 -2.30 2.16 4.59
CA ALA A 54 -1.58 3.41 4.52
C ALA A 54 -2.51 4.45 3.89
N ARG A 55 -2.48 5.65 4.43
CA ARG A 55 -3.38 6.73 4.01
C ARG A 55 -2.68 7.64 3.00
N VAL A 56 -3.37 7.95 1.89
CA VAL A 56 -2.94 8.96 0.93
C VAL A 56 -4.17 9.81 0.61
N GLY A 57 -4.30 10.97 1.28
CA GLY A 57 -5.50 11.80 1.17
C GLY A 57 -6.73 11.02 1.60
N GLU A 58 -7.74 10.95 0.73
CA GLU A 58 -8.98 10.23 0.99
C GLU A 58 -8.90 8.75 0.57
N HIS A 59 -7.73 8.31 0.10
CA HIS A 59 -7.53 6.94 -0.34
C HIS A 59 -6.75 6.14 0.70
N ARG A 60 -6.96 4.81 0.66
CA ARG A 60 -6.27 3.86 1.53
C ARG A 60 -5.60 2.80 0.67
N ILE A 61 -4.35 2.51 0.98
CA ILE A 61 -3.60 1.39 0.39
C ILE A 61 -3.69 0.25 1.38
N ILE A 62 -4.09 -0.93 0.90
CA ILE A 62 -4.10 -2.14 1.72
C ILE A 62 -2.93 -3.00 1.28
N TYR A 63 -2.08 -3.38 2.22
CA TYR A 63 -0.86 -4.11 1.89
C TYR A 63 -0.48 -5.10 3.00
N THR A 64 0.41 -6.02 2.65
CA THR A 64 1.14 -6.86 3.60
C THR A 64 2.63 -6.75 3.26
N PHE A 65 3.46 -7.27 4.13
CA PHE A 65 4.90 -7.21 3.88
C PHE A 65 5.62 -8.36 4.57
N ASP A 66 6.84 -8.63 4.08
CA ASP A 66 7.72 -9.65 4.64
C ASP A 66 9.10 -9.03 4.80
N VAL A 67 9.51 -8.82 6.04
CA VAL A 67 10.78 -8.20 6.34
C VAL A 67 11.96 -9.09 5.93
N GLU A 68 11.84 -10.40 6.15
CA GLU A 68 12.92 -11.32 5.83
C GLU A 68 13.22 -11.35 4.33
N GLN A 69 12.18 -11.37 3.50
CA GLN A 69 12.35 -11.38 2.06
C GLN A 69 12.41 -9.98 1.46
N ASN A 70 12.25 -8.95 2.29
CA ASN A 70 12.25 -7.54 1.87
C ASN A 70 11.26 -7.29 0.74
N ARG A 71 10.00 -7.65 0.97
CA ARG A 71 8.90 -7.49 0.01
C ARG A 71 7.72 -6.77 0.62
N ILE A 72 7.07 -5.96 -0.21
CA ILE A 72 5.79 -5.34 0.14
C ILE A 72 4.77 -5.77 -0.93
N HIS A 73 3.61 -6.23 -0.48
CA HIS A 73 2.53 -6.71 -1.36
C HIS A 73 1.40 -5.69 -1.34
N LEU A 74 1.19 -5.03 -2.47
CA LEU A 74 0.15 -4.00 -2.63
C LEU A 74 -1.12 -4.72 -3.07
N LEU A 75 -2.04 -4.94 -2.12
CA LEU A 75 -3.22 -5.78 -2.34
C LEU A 75 -4.38 -5.02 -2.98
N ALA A 76 -4.63 -3.80 -2.50
CA ALA A 76 -5.76 -3.01 -2.98
C ALA A 76 -5.55 -1.54 -2.67
N ILE A 77 -6.25 -0.68 -3.41
CA ILE A 77 -6.32 0.74 -3.14
C ILE A 77 -7.74 1.20 -3.46
N GLY A 78 -8.27 2.12 -2.68
CA GLY A 78 -9.58 2.66 -2.93
C GLY A 78 -9.89 3.83 -2.03
N HIS A 79 -11.02 4.49 -2.32
CA HIS A 79 -11.50 5.58 -1.50
C HIS A 79 -11.86 5.05 -0.11
N ARG A 80 -11.62 5.85 0.93
CA ARG A 80 -11.84 5.44 2.32
C ARG A 80 -13.24 4.89 2.60
N ARG A 81 -14.24 5.33 1.84
CA ARG A 81 -15.64 4.89 2.03
C ARG A 81 -15.91 3.53 1.40
N GLU A 82 -15.06 3.05 0.51
CA GLU A 82 -15.29 1.85 -0.28
C GLU A 82 -14.32 0.72 0.05
N ILE A 83 -13.08 1.06 0.39
CA ILE A 83 -12.00 0.08 0.51
C ILE A 83 -12.26 -0.98 1.58
N TYR A 84 -12.99 -0.65 2.63
CA TYR A 84 -13.25 -1.59 3.73
C TYR A 84 -14.44 -2.52 3.48
N GLN A 85 -15.06 -2.39 2.31
CA GLN A 85 -16.15 -3.29 1.91
C GLN A 85 -15.64 -4.48 1.08
N LEU A 86 -14.34 -4.53 0.87
CA LEU A 86 -13.71 -5.58 0.09
C LEU A 86 -13.44 -6.84 0.91
#